data_f14a6fed46331162e992b80ecca9feae
#
_entry.id   f14a6fed46331162e992b80ecca9feae
#
_cell.length_a   1.000
_cell.length_b   1.000
_cell.length_c   1.000
_cell.angle_alpha   90.00
_cell.angle_beta   90.00
_cell.angle_gamma   90.00
#
_symmetry.space_group_name_H-M   'P 1'
#
loop_
_entity.id
_entity.type
_entity.pdbx_description
1 polymer ?
#
loop_
_entity_poly.entity_id
_entity_poly.type
_entity_poly.pdbx_seq_one_letter_code
_entity_poly.pdbx_strand_id
1 'polypeptide(L)'
;MRIIGGQRRGLKLAEVGDGDARAHLRPTSDRVREAIFNLLLNGGYGNPVAGGHVLDLFAGTGALGLEALSRGAQRASFVENGTAALALLRRNIALMRAEAATAVERRDATQAPPAPATPVTLCFLDPPYGKGLGERALAAHAGWLAPGALVLWEENIAPVPPEGFTQLDQRRYGDTLVTILEAP
;
A
#
# COMPACT_ATOMS: atom_id res chain seq x y z
N MET A 1 15.84 -0.24 -4.76
CA MET A 1 14.43 0.12 -5.02
C MET A 1 14.33 1.53 -5.58
N ARG A 2 13.39 1.82 -6.47
CA ARG A 2 13.19 3.15 -7.10
C ARG A 2 11.72 3.39 -7.41
N ILE A 3 11.33 4.64 -7.61
CA ILE A 3 10.03 5.02 -8.17
C ILE A 3 10.02 4.66 -9.66
N ILE A 4 8.97 3.97 -10.12
CA ILE A 4 8.90 3.39 -11.46
C ILE A 4 8.19 4.30 -12.45
N GLY A 5 7.17 5.03 -12.01
CA GLY A 5 6.34 5.88 -12.85
C GLY A 5 6.03 7.24 -12.26
N GLY A 6 5.33 8.07 -13.03
CA GLY A 6 4.86 9.39 -12.61
C GLY A 6 5.96 10.46 -12.53
N GLN A 7 5.67 11.51 -11.76
CA GLN A 7 6.49 12.73 -11.68
C GLN A 7 7.89 12.52 -11.10
N ARG A 8 8.08 11.47 -10.28
CA ARG A 8 9.34 11.15 -9.60
C ARG A 8 10.00 9.89 -10.16
N ARG A 9 9.65 9.48 -11.39
CA ARG A 9 10.22 8.30 -12.04
C ARG A 9 11.74 8.30 -11.99
N GLY A 10 12.32 7.17 -11.58
CA GLY A 10 13.78 6.96 -11.47
C GLY A 10 14.39 7.40 -10.13
N LEU A 11 13.64 8.08 -9.25
CA LEU A 11 14.14 8.45 -7.93
C LEU A 11 14.45 7.18 -7.12
N LYS A 12 15.70 7.09 -6.66
CA LYS A 12 16.13 6.00 -5.76
C LYS A 12 15.59 6.23 -4.36
N LEU A 13 14.96 5.21 -3.81
CA LEU A 13 14.47 5.17 -2.43
C LEU A 13 15.50 4.46 -1.54
N ALA A 14 15.56 4.86 -0.28
CA ALA A 14 16.30 4.14 0.74
C ALA A 14 15.64 2.77 0.99
N GLU A 15 16.43 1.76 1.14
CA GLU A 15 16.01 0.39 1.41
C GLU A 15 16.87 -0.22 2.50
N VAL A 16 16.46 -1.37 3.04
CA VAL A 16 17.26 -2.12 3.99
C VAL A 16 18.53 -2.58 3.28
N GLY A 17 19.69 -2.26 3.83
CA GLY A 17 20.96 -2.74 3.30
C GLY A 17 21.07 -4.26 3.35
N ASP A 18 21.81 -4.84 2.41
CA ASP A 18 22.12 -6.26 2.40
C ASP A 18 22.78 -6.64 3.74
N GLY A 19 22.06 -7.38 4.59
CA GLY A 19 22.59 -7.91 5.85
C GLY A 19 21.77 -7.63 7.10
N ASP A 20 20.74 -6.82 7.08
CA ASP A 20 19.85 -6.67 8.24
C ASP A 20 18.72 -7.72 8.23
N ALA A 21 19.07 -8.93 8.66
CA ALA A 21 18.13 -10.06 8.81
C ALA A 21 17.00 -9.81 9.84
N ARG A 22 17.04 -8.68 10.56
CA ARG A 22 16.01 -8.30 11.55
C ARG A 22 14.88 -7.46 10.94
N ALA A 23 15.12 -6.88 9.79
CA ALA A 23 14.05 -6.24 9.03
C ALA A 23 13.42 -7.31 8.14
N HIS A 24 12.32 -7.91 8.57
CA HIS A 24 11.48 -8.81 7.75
C HIS A 24 10.82 -8.08 6.57
N LEU A 25 11.48 -7.07 6.03
CA LEU A 25 11.04 -6.31 4.87
C LEU A 25 11.50 -7.05 3.62
N ARG A 26 10.61 -7.78 3.00
CA ARG A 26 10.77 -8.28 1.63
C ARG A 26 10.19 -7.20 0.70
N PRO A 27 11.01 -6.34 0.09
CA PRO A 27 10.46 -5.29 -0.78
C PRO A 27 9.78 -5.95 -1.98
N THR A 28 8.54 -5.54 -2.25
CA THR A 28 7.89 -5.84 -3.53
C THR A 28 8.82 -5.43 -4.66
N SER A 29 9.19 -6.36 -5.52
CA SER A 29 10.16 -6.07 -6.59
C SER A 29 9.65 -4.95 -7.50
N ASP A 30 10.56 -4.19 -8.12
CA ASP A 30 10.22 -3.14 -9.08
C ASP A 30 9.27 -3.67 -10.17
N ARG A 31 9.48 -4.90 -10.64
CA ARG A 31 8.65 -5.56 -11.66
C ARG A 31 7.21 -5.84 -11.18
N VAL A 32 7.06 -6.36 -9.97
CA VAL A 32 5.73 -6.64 -9.40
C VAL A 32 4.99 -5.34 -9.16
N ARG A 33 5.67 -4.32 -8.61
CA ARG A 33 5.08 -3.00 -8.39
C ARG A 33 4.65 -2.34 -9.70
N GLU A 34 5.44 -2.45 -10.78
CA GLU A 34 5.05 -1.98 -12.10
C GLU A 34 3.79 -2.70 -12.61
N ALA A 35 3.73 -4.03 -12.47
CA ALA A 35 2.58 -4.82 -12.86
C ALA A 35 1.31 -4.43 -12.07
N ILE A 36 1.44 -4.20 -10.77
CA ILE A 36 0.36 -3.71 -9.89
C ILE A 36 -0.19 -2.38 -10.41
N PHE A 37 0.66 -1.39 -10.62
CA PHE A 37 0.20 -0.08 -11.08
C PHE A 37 -0.33 -0.12 -12.52
N ASN A 38 0.22 -0.94 -13.39
CA ASN A 38 -0.36 -1.16 -14.72
C ASN A 38 -1.76 -1.77 -14.63
N LEU A 39 -1.98 -2.71 -13.72
CA LEU A 39 -3.30 -3.29 -13.49
C LEU A 39 -4.29 -2.24 -12.96
N LEU A 40 -3.93 -1.46 -11.95
CA LEU A 40 -4.78 -0.41 -11.39
C LEU A 40 -5.15 0.68 -12.41
N LEU A 41 -4.22 1.06 -13.29
CA LEU A 41 -4.42 2.16 -14.23
C LEU A 41 -5.10 1.73 -15.54
N ASN A 42 -4.91 0.48 -15.97
CA ASN A 42 -5.35 -0.01 -17.28
C ASN A 42 -6.31 -1.21 -17.19
N GLY A 43 -6.59 -1.70 -16.00
CA GLY A 43 -7.45 -2.88 -15.77
C GLY A 43 -8.95 -2.59 -15.79
N GLY A 44 -9.37 -1.37 -16.12
CA GLY A 44 -10.79 -1.00 -16.17
C GLY A 44 -11.36 -0.50 -14.83
N TYR A 45 -10.50 -0.21 -13.85
CA TYR A 45 -10.91 0.20 -12.48
C TYR A 45 -11.05 1.74 -12.30
N GLY A 46 -11.12 2.52 -13.38
CA GLY A 46 -11.38 3.94 -13.30
C GLY A 46 -10.26 4.81 -12.73
N ASN A 47 -9.00 4.34 -12.74
CA ASN A 47 -7.83 5.04 -12.20
C ASN A 47 -8.01 5.52 -10.74
N PRO A 48 -7.99 4.62 -9.74
CA PRO A 48 -8.21 4.95 -8.34
C PRO A 48 -7.08 5.78 -7.71
N VAL A 49 -5.97 5.97 -8.44
CA VAL A 49 -4.78 6.70 -8.00
C VAL A 49 -4.93 8.20 -8.22
N ALA A 50 -5.39 8.63 -9.40
CA ALA A 50 -5.39 10.04 -9.76
C ALA A 50 -6.31 10.89 -8.87
N GLY A 51 -5.74 11.86 -8.16
CA GLY A 51 -6.45 12.73 -7.22
C GLY A 51 -6.94 12.04 -5.95
N GLY A 52 -6.68 10.74 -5.78
CA GLY A 52 -7.17 9.93 -4.68
C GLY A 52 -6.39 10.10 -3.39
N HIS A 53 -7.00 9.64 -2.30
CA HIS A 53 -6.36 9.41 -1.01
C HIS A 53 -6.00 7.92 -0.90
N VAL A 54 -4.72 7.62 -0.79
CA VAL A 54 -4.20 6.26 -0.70
C VAL A 54 -3.88 5.90 0.74
N LEU A 55 -4.26 4.71 1.18
CA LEU A 55 -3.86 4.09 2.45
C LEU A 55 -2.87 2.96 2.16
N ASP A 56 -1.73 2.96 2.85
CA ASP A 56 -0.69 1.94 2.73
C ASP A 56 -0.52 1.25 4.09
N LEU A 57 -1.15 0.09 4.24
CA LEU A 57 -1.14 -0.73 5.45
C LEU A 57 0.04 -1.71 5.42
N PHE A 58 0.77 -1.80 6.52
CA PHE A 58 2.07 -2.48 6.60
C PHE A 58 3.09 -1.85 5.64
N ALA A 59 3.15 -0.52 5.65
CA ALA A 59 3.79 0.29 4.62
C ALA A 59 5.29 0.02 4.40
N GLY A 60 5.98 -0.57 5.38
CA GLY A 60 7.40 -0.85 5.26
C GLY A 60 8.21 0.39 4.92
N THR A 61 8.82 0.40 3.73
CA THR A 61 9.57 1.55 3.20
C THR A 61 8.70 2.61 2.52
N GLY A 62 7.39 2.37 2.42
CA GLY A 62 6.41 3.23 1.75
C GLY A 62 6.39 3.11 0.22
N ALA A 63 6.92 2.03 -0.33
CA ALA A 63 7.13 1.90 -1.78
C ALA A 63 5.84 2.03 -2.60
N LEU A 64 4.72 1.45 -2.14
CA LEU A 64 3.43 1.48 -2.86
C LEU A 64 2.76 2.86 -2.74
N GLY A 65 2.64 3.40 -1.53
CA GLY A 65 2.03 4.71 -1.32
C GLY A 65 2.82 5.85 -1.98
N LEU A 66 4.17 5.80 -1.95
CA LEU A 66 5.02 6.79 -2.60
C LEU A 66 4.97 6.69 -4.13
N GLU A 67 4.88 5.47 -4.68
CA GLU A 67 4.64 5.26 -6.11
C GLU A 67 3.29 5.86 -6.53
N ALA A 68 2.23 5.68 -5.71
CA ALA A 68 0.92 6.26 -5.96
C ALA A 68 0.97 7.79 -5.98
N LEU A 69 1.66 8.42 -5.01
CA LEU A 69 1.87 9.88 -5.01
C LEU A 69 2.60 10.35 -6.27
N SER A 70 3.64 9.63 -6.70
CA SER A 70 4.36 9.94 -7.94
C SER A 70 3.44 9.89 -9.17
N ARG A 71 2.43 9.02 -9.16
CA ARG A 71 1.46 8.82 -10.25
C ARG A 71 0.20 9.68 -10.15
N GLY A 72 0.17 10.61 -9.19
CA GLY A 72 -0.89 11.62 -9.10
C GLY A 72 -1.90 11.43 -7.99
N ALA A 73 -1.67 10.54 -7.01
CA ALA A 73 -2.45 10.55 -5.79
C ALA A 73 -2.27 11.90 -5.07
N GLN A 74 -3.34 12.42 -4.50
CA GLN A 74 -3.32 13.69 -3.80
C GLN A 74 -2.75 13.55 -2.38
N ARG A 75 -2.99 12.41 -1.73
CA ARG A 75 -2.58 12.13 -0.35
C ARG A 75 -2.24 10.65 -0.17
N ALA A 76 -1.30 10.37 0.74
CA ALA A 76 -1.02 9.02 1.20
C ALA A 76 -0.94 8.96 2.73
N SER A 77 -1.67 8.01 3.32
CA SER A 77 -1.58 7.66 4.74
C SER A 77 -0.85 6.33 4.85
N PHE A 78 0.16 6.28 5.70
CA PHE A 78 0.99 5.10 5.92
C PHE A 78 0.79 4.59 7.35
N VAL A 79 0.57 3.29 7.49
CA VAL A 79 0.49 2.62 8.80
C VAL A 79 1.63 1.61 8.91
N GLU A 80 2.52 1.82 9.87
CA GLU A 80 3.69 0.98 10.09
C GLU A 80 4.07 0.99 11.58
N ASN A 81 4.50 -0.14 12.13
CA ASN A 81 4.91 -0.23 13.54
C ASN A 81 6.41 -0.52 13.74
N GLY A 82 7.10 -1.00 12.70
CA GLY A 82 8.52 -1.34 12.73
C GLY A 82 9.42 -0.10 12.80
N THR A 83 10.27 0.01 13.82
CA THR A 83 11.13 1.18 14.01
C THR A 83 12.08 1.43 12.83
N ALA A 84 12.70 0.37 12.29
CA ALA A 84 13.60 0.46 11.14
C ALA A 84 12.84 0.85 9.86
N ALA A 85 11.67 0.24 9.63
CA ALA A 85 10.81 0.55 8.51
C ALA A 85 10.33 2.01 8.54
N LEU A 86 9.89 2.50 9.69
CA LEU A 86 9.49 3.91 9.88
C LEU A 86 10.62 4.90 9.59
N ALA A 87 11.86 4.58 9.98
CA ALA A 87 13.01 5.43 9.67
C ALA A 87 13.23 5.53 8.15
N LEU A 88 13.14 4.40 7.44
CA LEU A 88 13.26 4.34 5.98
C LEU A 88 12.10 5.06 5.30
N LEU A 89 10.86 4.83 5.74
CA LEU A 89 9.66 5.50 5.24
C LEU A 89 9.79 7.02 5.32
N ARG A 90 10.14 7.55 6.48
CA ARG A 90 10.33 9.00 6.67
C ARG A 90 11.44 9.56 5.78
N ARG A 91 12.56 8.83 5.64
CA ARG A 91 13.62 9.19 4.71
C ARG A 91 13.14 9.23 3.27
N ASN A 92 12.33 8.26 2.85
CA ASN A 92 11.77 8.17 1.50
C ASN A 92 10.76 9.29 1.22
N ILE A 93 9.91 9.64 2.20
CA ILE A 93 9.01 10.79 2.12
C ILE A 93 9.82 12.09 1.88
N ALA A 94 10.90 12.28 2.64
CA ALA A 94 11.78 13.44 2.47
C ALA A 94 12.48 13.45 1.10
N LEU A 95 13.00 12.32 0.62
CA LEU A 95 13.58 12.20 -0.73
C LEU A 95 12.56 12.55 -1.82
N MET A 96 11.31 12.18 -1.63
CA MET A 96 10.19 12.52 -2.52
C MET A 96 9.74 13.98 -2.38
N ARG A 97 10.12 14.69 -1.31
CA ARG A 97 9.58 16.00 -0.90
C ARG A 97 8.05 15.97 -0.81
N ALA A 98 7.54 14.92 -0.16
CA ALA A 98 6.11 14.60 -0.09
C ALA A 98 5.49 14.81 1.30
N GLU A 99 6.18 15.49 2.22
CA GLU A 99 5.75 15.67 3.61
C GLU A 99 4.34 16.27 3.72
N ALA A 100 4.04 17.25 2.90
CA ALA A 100 2.73 17.92 2.91
C ALA A 100 1.57 17.03 2.41
N ALA A 101 1.89 15.99 1.62
CA ALA A 101 0.91 15.06 1.06
C ALA A 101 0.81 13.74 1.82
N THR A 102 1.54 13.59 2.93
CA THR A 102 1.64 12.32 3.65
C THR A 102 1.23 12.43 5.11
N ALA A 103 0.65 11.36 5.63
CA ALA A 103 0.46 11.12 7.06
C ALA A 103 1.10 9.78 7.42
N VAL A 104 1.81 9.70 8.56
CA VAL A 104 2.46 8.47 9.03
C VAL A 104 1.97 8.13 10.42
N GLU A 105 1.26 7.01 10.53
CA GLU A 105 0.74 6.47 11.78
C GLU A 105 1.66 5.34 12.28
N ARG A 106 2.32 5.58 13.41
CA ARG A 106 3.12 4.55 14.08
C ARG A 106 2.20 3.67 14.93
N ARG A 107 1.66 2.61 14.35
CA ARG A 107 0.78 1.68 15.07
C ARG A 107 0.69 0.31 14.42
N ASP A 108 0.09 -0.64 15.13
CA ASP A 108 -0.34 -1.92 14.58
C ASP A 108 -1.48 -1.68 13.57
N ALA A 109 -1.30 -2.13 12.34
CA ALA A 109 -2.29 -1.99 11.27
C ALA A 109 -3.62 -2.74 11.56
N THR A 110 -3.63 -3.67 12.51
CA THR A 110 -4.89 -4.33 12.95
C THR A 110 -5.73 -3.45 13.87
N GLN A 111 -5.29 -2.21 14.18
CA GLN A 111 -5.98 -1.25 15.04
C GLN A 111 -6.10 0.08 14.29
N ALA A 112 -7.31 0.51 13.96
CA ALA A 112 -7.56 1.78 13.31
C ALA A 112 -7.93 2.88 14.32
N PRO A 113 -7.39 4.11 14.14
CA PRO A 113 -7.93 5.29 14.80
C PRO A 113 -9.23 5.72 14.11
N PRO A 114 -9.91 6.78 14.60
CA PRO A 114 -11.02 7.36 13.86
C PRO A 114 -10.68 7.65 12.41
N ALA A 115 -11.66 7.47 11.52
CA ALA A 115 -11.48 7.66 10.09
C ALA A 115 -11.01 9.11 9.77
N PRO A 116 -10.16 9.29 8.75
CA PRO A 116 -9.75 10.60 8.28
C PRO A 116 -10.93 11.37 7.66
N ALA A 117 -10.85 12.69 7.65
CA ALA A 117 -11.90 13.53 7.05
C ALA A 117 -12.05 13.31 5.53
N THR A 118 -11.00 12.90 4.85
CA THR A 118 -11.03 12.55 3.43
C THR A 118 -11.03 11.03 3.30
N PRO A 119 -12.10 10.44 2.75
CA PRO A 119 -12.17 8.99 2.57
C PRO A 119 -11.03 8.46 1.67
N VAL A 120 -10.63 7.22 1.92
CA VAL A 120 -9.61 6.50 1.14
C VAL A 120 -10.24 5.93 -0.12
N THR A 121 -9.61 6.14 -1.27
CA THR A 121 -10.06 5.61 -2.57
C THR A 121 -9.30 4.37 -3.02
N LEU A 122 -8.10 4.17 -2.48
CA LEU A 122 -7.26 3.01 -2.75
C LEU A 122 -6.51 2.60 -1.49
N CYS A 123 -6.60 1.33 -1.10
CA CYS A 123 -5.85 0.75 0.00
C CYS A 123 -4.87 -0.29 -0.54
N PHE A 124 -3.58 -0.15 -0.20
CA PHE A 124 -2.59 -1.20 -0.32
C PHE A 124 -2.50 -1.98 0.99
N LEU A 125 -2.42 -3.29 0.89
CA LEU A 125 -2.41 -4.21 2.01
C LEU A 125 -1.37 -5.31 1.74
N ASP A 126 -0.19 -5.17 2.33
CA ASP A 126 0.95 -6.08 2.18
C ASP A 126 1.41 -6.60 3.56
N PRO A 127 0.61 -7.44 4.23
CA PRO A 127 0.92 -7.94 5.57
C PRO A 127 2.01 -9.00 5.53
N PRO A 128 2.66 -9.29 6.67
CA PRO A 128 3.45 -10.51 6.82
C PRO A 128 2.58 -11.75 6.59
N TYR A 129 2.92 -12.53 5.55
CA TYR A 129 2.11 -13.62 5.02
C TYR A 129 1.73 -14.70 6.04
N GLY A 130 0.54 -15.29 5.87
CA GLY A 130 0.07 -16.46 6.60
C GLY A 130 -0.29 -16.25 8.07
N LYS A 131 -0.48 -15.01 8.51
CA LYS A 131 -0.79 -14.66 9.92
C LYS A 131 -2.21 -14.14 10.15
N GLY A 132 -3.05 -14.07 9.12
CA GLY A 132 -4.39 -13.50 9.20
C GLY A 132 -4.39 -12.01 9.60
N LEU A 133 -3.26 -11.31 9.34
CA LEU A 133 -3.13 -9.90 9.69
C LEU A 133 -3.88 -9.01 8.69
N GLY A 134 -3.94 -9.42 7.44
CA GLY A 134 -4.60 -8.68 6.38
C GLY A 134 -6.10 -8.55 6.62
N GLU A 135 -6.76 -9.66 6.95
CA GLU A 135 -8.19 -9.70 7.27
C GLU A 135 -8.53 -8.75 8.43
N ARG A 136 -7.74 -8.81 9.50
CA ARG A 136 -7.94 -7.97 10.70
C ARG A 136 -7.68 -6.50 10.40
N ALA A 137 -6.63 -6.19 9.63
CA ALA A 137 -6.29 -4.83 9.27
C ALA A 137 -7.34 -4.22 8.36
N LEU A 138 -7.81 -4.97 7.35
CA LEU A 138 -8.87 -4.50 6.45
C LEU A 138 -10.19 -4.28 7.19
N ALA A 139 -10.59 -5.21 8.07
CA ALA A 139 -11.78 -5.04 8.90
C ALA A 139 -11.68 -3.80 9.81
N ALA A 140 -10.52 -3.56 10.42
CA ALA A 140 -10.31 -2.39 11.28
C ALA A 140 -10.40 -1.06 10.51
N HIS A 141 -9.95 -1.03 9.24
CA HIS A 141 -9.92 0.18 8.42
C HIS A 141 -11.09 0.29 7.42
N ALA A 142 -12.06 -0.61 7.44
CA ALA A 142 -13.20 -0.58 6.52
C ALA A 142 -13.92 0.78 6.52
N GLY A 143 -14.11 1.40 7.68
CA GLY A 143 -14.72 2.72 7.83
C GLY A 143 -13.89 3.89 7.29
N TRP A 144 -12.65 3.66 6.83
CA TRP A 144 -11.82 4.68 6.18
C TRP A 144 -12.06 4.71 4.67
N LEU A 145 -12.56 3.63 4.10
CA LEU A 145 -12.71 3.45 2.67
C LEU A 145 -13.98 4.16 2.18
N ALA A 146 -13.86 4.84 1.03
CA ALA A 146 -15.02 5.32 0.31
C ALA A 146 -15.83 4.13 -0.27
N PRO A 147 -17.14 4.24 -0.44
CA PRO A 147 -17.90 3.27 -1.22
C PRO A 147 -17.25 3.06 -2.60
N GLY A 148 -17.03 1.82 -3.00
CA GLY A 148 -16.35 1.48 -4.25
C GLY A 148 -14.84 1.70 -4.25
N ALA A 149 -14.22 2.00 -3.10
CA ALA A 149 -12.77 2.07 -3.00
C ALA A 149 -12.11 0.73 -3.30
N LEU A 150 -10.97 0.76 -3.95
CA LEU A 150 -10.23 -0.47 -4.24
C LEU A 150 -9.26 -0.84 -3.12
N VAL A 151 -9.15 -2.14 -2.86
CA VAL A 151 -8.13 -2.72 -2.00
C VAL A 151 -7.25 -3.62 -2.85
N LEU A 152 -5.96 -3.34 -2.90
CA LEU A 152 -4.96 -4.21 -3.50
C LEU A 152 -4.24 -4.94 -2.39
N TRP A 153 -4.45 -6.24 -2.32
CA TRP A 153 -3.96 -7.11 -1.26
C TRP A 153 -2.91 -8.10 -1.78
N GLU A 154 -1.70 -8.01 -1.23
CA GLU A 154 -0.61 -8.94 -1.50
C GLU A 154 -0.57 -10.04 -0.43
N GLU A 155 -0.56 -11.30 -0.86
CA GLU A 155 -0.41 -12.49 -0.02
C GLU A 155 0.24 -13.64 -0.79
N ASN A 156 0.63 -14.72 -0.13
CA ASN A 156 1.09 -15.93 -0.80
C ASN A 156 -0.03 -16.96 -1.06
N ILE A 157 -1.16 -16.82 -0.35
CA ILE A 157 -2.39 -17.62 -0.50
C ILE A 157 -3.57 -16.70 -0.76
N ALA A 158 -4.68 -17.24 -1.24
CA ALA A 158 -5.90 -16.48 -1.43
C ALA A 158 -6.43 -15.98 -0.08
N PRO A 159 -6.57 -14.65 0.12
CA PRO A 159 -7.14 -14.12 1.35
C PRO A 159 -8.65 -14.37 1.41
N VAL A 160 -9.20 -14.30 2.61
CA VAL A 160 -10.67 -14.34 2.84
C VAL A 160 -11.13 -12.89 3.07
N PRO A 161 -11.78 -12.24 2.08
CA PRO A 161 -12.25 -10.87 2.25
C PRO A 161 -13.25 -10.76 3.39
N PRO A 162 -13.22 -9.66 4.17
CA PRO A 162 -14.29 -9.39 5.13
C PRO A 162 -15.66 -9.25 4.43
N GLU A 163 -16.73 -9.40 5.21
CA GLU A 163 -18.11 -9.24 4.71
C GLU A 163 -18.29 -7.88 4.03
N GLY A 164 -19.03 -7.87 2.93
CA GLY A 164 -19.32 -6.67 2.13
C GLY A 164 -18.30 -6.35 1.03
N PHE A 165 -17.08 -6.90 1.10
CA PHE A 165 -16.10 -6.69 0.04
C PHE A 165 -16.32 -7.64 -1.14
N THR A 166 -16.21 -7.11 -2.36
CA THR A 166 -16.34 -7.90 -3.60
C THR A 166 -14.97 -8.13 -4.21
N GLN A 167 -14.61 -9.38 -4.48
CA GLN A 167 -13.38 -9.68 -5.23
C GLN A 167 -13.59 -9.40 -6.72
N LEU A 168 -12.79 -8.50 -7.29
CA LEU A 168 -12.85 -8.11 -8.70
C LEU A 168 -11.84 -8.89 -9.55
N ASP A 169 -10.62 -9.11 -9.04
CA ASP A 169 -9.54 -9.77 -9.77
C ASP A 169 -8.57 -10.47 -8.82
N GLN A 170 -7.84 -11.45 -9.34
CA GLN A 170 -6.78 -12.12 -8.60
C GLN A 170 -5.71 -12.59 -9.57
N ARG A 171 -4.45 -12.21 -9.34
CA ARG A 171 -3.31 -12.53 -10.20
C ARG A 171 -2.10 -12.98 -9.41
N ARG A 172 -1.38 -13.96 -9.95
CA ARG A 172 -0.14 -14.48 -9.36
C ARG A 172 1.08 -13.91 -10.06
N TYR A 173 2.01 -13.38 -9.28
CA TYR A 173 3.30 -12.88 -9.73
C TYR A 173 4.42 -13.60 -8.94
N GLY A 174 4.91 -14.73 -9.49
CA GLY A 174 5.81 -15.61 -8.75
C GLY A 174 5.14 -16.18 -7.50
N ASP A 175 5.72 -15.95 -6.34
CA ASP A 175 5.18 -16.40 -5.05
C ASP A 175 4.11 -15.46 -4.49
N THR A 176 3.96 -14.26 -5.06
CA THR A 176 2.99 -13.26 -4.61
C THR A 176 1.67 -13.42 -5.34
N LEU A 177 0.59 -13.49 -4.59
CA LEU A 177 -0.79 -13.42 -5.08
C LEU A 177 -1.32 -12.01 -4.80
N VAL A 178 -1.73 -11.32 -5.85
CA VAL A 178 -2.36 -9.99 -5.78
C VAL A 178 -3.84 -10.15 -5.99
N THR A 179 -4.63 -9.75 -4.99
CA THR A 179 -6.10 -9.76 -5.04
C THR A 179 -6.60 -8.32 -5.05
N ILE A 180 -7.53 -8.00 -5.94
CA ILE A 180 -8.22 -6.71 -5.98
C ILE A 180 -9.63 -6.90 -5.45
N LEU A 181 -9.96 -6.12 -4.42
CA LEU A 181 -11.30 -6.06 -3.84
C LEU A 181 -11.89 -4.68 -4.05
N GLU A 182 -13.21 -4.61 -4.10
CA GLU A 182 -14.00 -3.39 -4.01
C GLU A 182 -14.68 -3.32 -2.65
N ALA A 183 -14.59 -2.15 -2.00
CA ALA A 183 -15.26 -1.88 -0.74
C ALA A 183 -16.76 -1.66 -0.93
N PRO A 184 -17.61 -1.99 0.07
CA PRO A 184 -19.04 -1.81 0.04
C PRO A 184 -19.48 -0.36 -0.09
#